data_fe8a6b6e5effb2215dcf91bbbc98ef76
#
_entry.id   fe8a6b6e5effb2215dcf91bbbc98ef76
#
_cell.length_a   1.000
_cell.length_b   1.000
_cell.length_c   1.000
_cell.angle_alpha   90.00
_cell.angle_beta   90.00
_cell.angle_gamma   90.00
#
_symmetry.space_group_name_H-M   'P 1'
#
loop_
_entity.id
_entity.type
_entity.pdbx_description
1 polymer ?
#
loop_
_entity_poly.entity_id
_entity_poly.type
_entity_poly.pdbx_seq_one_letter_code
_entity_poly.pdbx_strand_id
1 'polypeptide(L)'
;LSGDVGKGSGRSVSGCDLHAALARCAPLLEKWGGHRMAAGLTIRRDRVAEFRDAFNAACGEQVSTDTLVPTQRVDVVLTVGDLTAELERLLRALEPTGVGNPGPVFGLEGLRLQGGLRRMGDRHVRFTLTDGSSSLETVAFGTREEVERVVAAARGPLRAAIRLERDTWQGRDRLEGRLVGLAAE
;
A
#
# COMPACT_ATOMS: atom_id res chain seq x y z
N LEU A 1 4.22 3.86 26.02
CA LEU A 1 4.94 3.76 27.29
C LEU A 1 3.96 4.04 28.44
N SER A 2 3.96 3.18 29.43
CA SER A 2 3.21 3.38 30.68
C SER A 2 4.24 3.48 31.80
N GLY A 3 4.50 4.72 32.29
CA GLY A 3 5.61 4.98 33.23
C GLY A 3 6.98 4.80 32.56
N ASP A 4 7.90 4.12 33.26
CA ASP A 4 9.30 3.90 32.82
C ASP A 4 9.47 2.69 31.92
N VAL A 5 8.42 1.93 31.65
CA VAL A 5 8.47 0.72 30.84
C VAL A 5 7.49 0.82 29.67
N GLY A 6 7.89 0.33 28.51
CA GLY A 6 7.09 0.26 27.32
C GLY A 6 6.95 -1.17 26.80
N LYS A 7 5.81 -1.46 26.18
CA LYS A 7 5.61 -2.68 25.39
C LYS A 7 5.61 -2.34 23.92
N GLY A 8 6.25 -3.16 23.11
CA GLY A 8 6.28 -3.09 21.67
C GLY A 8 5.74 -4.37 21.04
N SER A 9 5.11 -4.21 19.89
CA SER A 9 4.68 -5.31 19.03
C SER A 9 5.14 -5.01 17.60
N GLY A 10 5.80 -5.96 16.97
CA GLY A 10 6.35 -5.85 15.62
C GLY A 10 5.72 -6.88 14.67
N ARG A 11 5.69 -6.47 13.41
CA ARG A 11 5.44 -7.35 12.26
C ARG A 11 6.60 -7.18 11.30
N SER A 12 7.04 -8.28 10.70
CA SER A 12 8.17 -8.27 9.78
C SER A 12 7.73 -8.17 8.34
N VAL A 13 8.70 -7.90 7.48
CA VAL A 13 8.59 -7.98 6.02
C VAL A 13 9.33 -9.23 5.53
N SER A 14 9.07 -9.65 4.30
CA SER A 14 9.84 -10.74 3.68
C SER A 14 11.34 -10.43 3.70
N GLY A 15 12.16 -11.41 4.03
CA GLY A 15 13.62 -11.26 4.10
C GLY A 15 14.15 -10.83 5.47
N CYS A 16 13.32 -10.33 6.39
CA CYS A 16 13.75 -9.94 7.74
C CYS A 16 13.25 -10.93 8.80
N ASP A 17 14.16 -11.50 9.57
CA ASP A 17 13.85 -12.32 10.74
C ASP A 17 13.80 -11.44 11.99
N LEU A 18 12.57 -11.10 12.39
CA LEU A 18 12.32 -10.22 13.53
C LEU A 18 12.80 -10.83 14.86
N HIS A 19 12.68 -12.16 15.00
CA HIS A 19 13.13 -12.87 16.20
C HIS A 19 14.65 -12.83 16.31
N ALA A 20 15.39 -13.08 15.22
CA ALA A 20 16.84 -13.00 15.19
C ALA A 20 17.33 -11.57 15.46
N ALA A 21 16.67 -10.54 14.89
CA ALA A 21 17.01 -9.15 15.16
C ALA A 21 16.81 -8.78 16.65
N LEU A 22 15.71 -9.22 17.27
CA LEU A 22 15.49 -8.99 18.71
C LEU A 22 16.47 -9.77 19.58
N ALA A 23 16.88 -10.97 19.21
CA ALA A 23 17.88 -11.75 19.94
C ALA A 23 19.20 -10.98 20.05
N ARG A 24 19.62 -10.28 18.99
CA ARG A 24 20.82 -9.43 19.01
C ARG A 24 20.68 -8.21 19.92
N CYS A 25 19.47 -7.76 20.16
CA CYS A 25 19.15 -6.63 21.04
C CYS A 25 18.77 -7.07 22.47
N ALA A 26 18.83 -8.36 22.78
CA ALA A 26 18.38 -8.92 24.07
C ALA A 26 18.92 -8.19 25.32
N PRO A 27 20.21 -7.75 25.37
CA PRO A 27 20.73 -7.02 26.54
C PRO A 27 20.06 -5.67 26.83
N LEU A 28 19.29 -5.14 25.86
CA LEU A 28 18.59 -3.87 25.96
C LEU A 28 17.11 -4.04 26.37
N LEU A 29 16.62 -5.28 26.42
CA LEU A 29 15.23 -5.63 26.61
C LEU A 29 14.98 -6.30 27.94
N GLU A 30 13.88 -5.96 28.60
CA GLU A 30 13.42 -6.64 29.82
C GLU A 30 12.81 -8.02 29.50
N LYS A 31 12.01 -8.07 28.41
CA LYS A 31 11.40 -9.28 27.88
C LYS A 31 11.24 -9.14 26.37
N TRP A 32 11.37 -10.24 25.69
CA TRP A 32 11.09 -10.31 24.26
C TRP A 32 10.76 -11.76 23.86
N GLY A 33 10.10 -11.94 22.74
CA GLY A 33 9.76 -13.25 22.19
C GLY A 33 8.81 -13.15 21.01
N GLY A 34 8.64 -14.27 20.33
CA GLY A 34 7.79 -14.38 19.16
C GLY A 34 8.40 -15.29 18.11
N HIS A 35 8.05 -15.03 16.86
CA HIS A 35 8.49 -15.78 15.69
C HIS A 35 9.10 -14.85 14.64
N ARG A 36 9.66 -15.43 13.58
CA ARG A 36 10.27 -14.70 12.48
C ARG A 36 9.45 -13.50 11.98
N MET A 37 8.12 -13.67 11.82
CA MET A 37 7.25 -12.66 11.20
C MET A 37 6.52 -11.76 12.20
N ALA A 38 6.50 -12.14 13.48
CA ALA A 38 5.80 -11.38 14.51
C ALA A 38 6.44 -11.60 15.86
N ALA A 39 6.76 -10.51 16.56
CA ALA A 39 7.37 -10.57 17.89
C ALA A 39 6.91 -9.41 18.77
N GLY A 40 7.09 -9.60 20.06
CA GLY A 40 6.80 -8.59 21.08
C GLY A 40 8.02 -8.36 21.98
N LEU A 41 8.07 -7.19 22.60
CA LEU A 41 9.13 -6.81 23.54
C LEU A 41 8.59 -5.96 24.69
N THR A 42 9.37 -5.92 25.76
CA THR A 42 9.23 -4.99 26.87
C THR A 42 10.57 -4.30 27.07
N ILE A 43 10.57 -2.98 27.17
CA ILE A 43 11.77 -2.17 27.22
C ILE A 43 11.63 -1.02 28.20
N ARG A 44 12.72 -0.65 28.87
CA ARG A 44 12.79 0.57 29.67
C ARG A 44 12.84 1.81 28.79
N ARG A 45 12.24 2.89 29.24
CA ARG A 45 12.21 4.17 28.52
C ARG A 45 13.60 4.69 28.18
N ASP A 46 14.52 4.59 29.11
CA ASP A 46 15.90 5.06 28.98
C ASP A 46 16.74 4.25 27.98
N ARG A 47 16.29 3.03 27.60
CA ARG A 47 16.98 2.16 26.63
C ARG A 47 16.42 2.25 25.22
N VAL A 48 15.35 3.01 24.98
CA VAL A 48 14.66 3.04 23.67
C VAL A 48 15.58 3.59 22.55
N ALA A 49 16.36 4.61 22.84
CA ALA A 49 17.25 5.19 21.81
C ALA A 49 18.34 4.20 21.37
N GLU A 50 19.03 3.58 22.34
CA GLU A 50 20.06 2.57 22.08
C GLU A 50 19.49 1.33 21.37
N PHE A 51 18.31 0.90 21.80
CA PHE A 51 17.58 -0.19 21.12
C PHE A 51 17.25 0.13 19.67
N ARG A 52 16.79 1.35 19.37
CA ARG A 52 16.51 1.79 18.00
C ARG A 52 17.71 1.62 17.09
N ASP A 53 18.87 2.08 17.55
CA ASP A 53 20.10 2.03 16.74
C ASP A 53 20.58 0.58 16.53
N ALA A 54 20.59 -0.20 17.60
CA ALA A 54 20.98 -1.61 17.54
C ALA A 54 20.01 -2.45 16.68
N PHE A 55 18.71 -2.20 16.83
CA PHE A 55 17.69 -2.92 16.08
C PHE A 55 17.70 -2.57 14.59
N ASN A 56 17.88 -1.28 14.24
CA ASN A 56 18.03 -0.86 12.85
C ASN A 56 19.26 -1.50 12.20
N ALA A 57 20.39 -1.55 12.90
CA ALA A 57 21.59 -2.23 12.41
C ALA A 57 21.34 -3.74 12.19
N ALA A 58 20.71 -4.41 13.19
CA ALA A 58 20.41 -5.84 13.10
C ALA A 58 19.43 -6.19 11.97
N CYS A 59 18.45 -5.32 11.67
CA CYS A 59 17.55 -5.49 10.53
C CYS A 59 18.24 -5.14 9.21
N GLY A 60 19.03 -4.07 9.17
CA GLY A 60 19.72 -3.61 7.95
C GLY A 60 20.69 -4.65 7.37
N GLU A 61 21.29 -5.50 8.20
CA GLU A 61 22.13 -6.60 7.74
C GLU A 61 21.35 -7.76 7.09
N GLN A 62 20.05 -7.86 7.36
CA GLN A 62 19.20 -8.94 6.84
C GLN A 62 18.47 -8.55 5.56
N VAL A 63 18.27 -7.26 5.33
CA VAL A 63 17.34 -6.75 4.30
C VAL A 63 18.14 -5.97 3.26
N SER A 64 18.04 -6.36 2.00
CA SER A 64 18.58 -5.57 0.88
C SER A 64 17.60 -4.41 0.54
N THR A 65 18.14 -3.35 -0.08
CA THR A 65 17.33 -2.23 -0.57
C THR A 65 16.21 -2.68 -1.50
N ASP A 66 16.44 -3.71 -2.32
CA ASP A 66 15.45 -4.26 -3.25
C ASP A 66 14.26 -4.91 -2.52
N THR A 67 14.50 -5.47 -1.34
CA THR A 67 13.43 -6.05 -0.50
C THR A 67 12.53 -5.00 0.12
N LEU A 68 13.00 -3.76 0.22
CA LEU A 68 12.25 -2.63 0.79
C LEU A 68 11.43 -1.85 -0.25
N VAL A 69 11.50 -2.23 -1.52
CA VAL A 69 10.69 -1.61 -2.56
C VAL A 69 9.23 -2.05 -2.37
N PRO A 70 8.31 -1.11 -2.14
CA PRO A 70 6.89 -1.43 -2.04
C PRO A 70 6.40 -2.10 -3.33
N THR A 71 5.83 -3.29 -3.22
CA THR A 71 5.26 -4.01 -4.35
C THR A 71 3.75 -4.09 -4.21
N GLN A 72 3.04 -3.88 -5.31
CA GLN A 72 1.59 -4.08 -5.38
C GLN A 72 1.31 -5.28 -6.30
N ARG A 73 0.72 -6.32 -5.71
CA ARG A 73 0.25 -7.45 -6.49
C ARG A 73 -0.99 -7.05 -7.29
N VAL A 74 -1.01 -7.41 -8.56
CA VAL A 74 -2.17 -7.33 -9.45
C VAL A 74 -2.55 -8.74 -9.91
N ASP A 75 -3.83 -8.97 -10.13
CA ASP A 75 -4.35 -10.29 -10.52
C ASP A 75 -4.30 -10.46 -12.04
N VAL A 76 -4.52 -9.38 -12.79
CA VAL A 76 -4.41 -9.35 -14.26
C VAL A 76 -4.14 -7.92 -14.73
N VAL A 77 -3.43 -7.79 -15.84
CA VAL A 77 -3.23 -6.51 -16.55
C VAL A 77 -4.30 -6.39 -17.64
N LEU A 78 -4.97 -5.24 -17.66
CA LEU A 78 -6.06 -4.90 -18.59
C LEU A 78 -5.76 -3.56 -19.25
N THR A 79 -6.48 -3.26 -20.34
CA THR A 79 -6.58 -1.90 -20.90
C THR A 79 -7.71 -1.14 -20.20
N VAL A 80 -7.73 0.18 -20.31
CA VAL A 80 -8.84 0.99 -19.77
C VAL A 80 -10.17 0.62 -20.44
N GLY A 81 -10.14 0.23 -21.73
CA GLY A 81 -11.34 -0.18 -22.48
C GLY A 81 -11.96 -1.50 -22.01
N ASP A 82 -11.19 -2.37 -21.36
CA ASP A 82 -11.69 -3.64 -20.81
C ASP A 82 -12.51 -3.43 -19.52
N LEU A 83 -12.41 -2.26 -18.88
CA LEU A 83 -13.09 -1.94 -17.63
C LEU A 83 -14.55 -1.53 -17.92
N THR A 84 -15.37 -2.49 -18.23
CA THR A 84 -16.76 -2.30 -18.66
C THR A 84 -17.77 -2.51 -17.51
N ALA A 85 -18.99 -2.01 -17.71
CA ALA A 85 -20.09 -2.28 -16.78
C ALA A 85 -20.43 -3.77 -16.68
N GLU A 86 -20.17 -4.53 -17.75
CA GLU A 86 -20.36 -5.98 -17.72
C GLU A 86 -19.30 -6.64 -16.82
N LEU A 87 -18.04 -6.25 -16.95
CA LEU A 87 -16.99 -6.74 -16.05
C LEU A 87 -17.35 -6.44 -14.59
N GLU A 88 -17.74 -5.20 -14.28
CA GLU A 88 -18.11 -4.82 -12.90
C GLU A 88 -19.29 -5.67 -12.38
N ARG A 89 -20.29 -5.94 -13.22
CA ARG A 89 -21.41 -6.82 -12.86
C ARG A 89 -20.96 -8.25 -12.57
N LEU A 90 -20.02 -8.79 -13.33
CA LEU A 90 -19.47 -10.12 -13.10
C LEU A 90 -18.64 -10.18 -11.81
N LEU A 91 -17.90 -9.11 -11.48
CA LEU A 91 -17.12 -9.03 -10.25
C LEU A 91 -18.00 -9.09 -8.99
N ARG A 92 -19.22 -8.57 -9.04
CA ARG A 92 -20.20 -8.70 -7.93
C ARG A 92 -20.55 -10.16 -7.63
N ALA A 93 -20.46 -11.06 -8.60
CA ALA A 93 -20.68 -12.49 -8.34
C ALA A 93 -19.60 -13.13 -7.46
N LEU A 94 -18.46 -12.44 -7.26
CA LEU A 94 -17.39 -12.85 -6.33
C LEU A 94 -17.63 -12.40 -4.89
N GLU A 95 -18.66 -11.58 -4.66
CA GLU A 95 -19.01 -11.09 -3.31
C GLU A 95 -19.62 -12.21 -2.43
N PRO A 96 -19.40 -12.17 -1.11
CA PRO A 96 -18.70 -11.12 -0.37
C PRO A 96 -17.17 -11.27 -0.46
N THR A 97 -16.48 -10.17 -0.76
CA THR A 97 -15.03 -10.08 -0.72
C THR A 97 -14.53 -9.71 0.68
N GLY A 98 -13.32 -10.13 1.03
CA GLY A 98 -12.72 -9.85 2.35
C GLY A 98 -11.47 -10.66 2.63
N VAL A 99 -11.22 -10.93 3.91
CA VAL A 99 -10.08 -11.76 4.33
C VAL A 99 -10.27 -13.19 3.82
N GLY A 100 -9.28 -13.69 3.07
CA GLY A 100 -9.34 -15.02 2.42
C GLY A 100 -10.01 -15.03 1.04
N ASN A 101 -10.77 -13.99 0.69
CA ASN A 101 -11.35 -13.79 -0.65
C ASN A 101 -11.24 -12.31 -1.04
N PRO A 102 -10.02 -11.78 -1.31
CA PRO A 102 -9.85 -10.37 -1.66
C PRO A 102 -10.47 -10.09 -3.02
N GLY A 103 -11.10 -8.92 -3.15
CA GLY A 103 -11.56 -8.45 -4.46
C GLY A 103 -10.39 -8.27 -5.41
N PRO A 104 -10.55 -8.54 -6.72
CA PRO A 104 -9.47 -8.49 -7.69
C PRO A 104 -8.89 -7.08 -7.85
N VAL A 105 -7.60 -7.03 -8.09
CA VAL A 105 -6.84 -5.82 -8.38
C VAL A 105 -6.34 -5.90 -9.82
N PHE A 106 -6.70 -4.91 -10.63
CA PHE A 106 -6.33 -4.81 -12.03
C PHE A 106 -5.11 -3.90 -12.19
N GLY A 107 -4.12 -4.37 -12.97
CA GLY A 107 -3.01 -3.56 -13.45
C GLY A 107 -3.40 -2.84 -14.74
N LEU A 108 -3.05 -1.57 -14.84
CA LEU A 108 -3.17 -0.76 -16.05
C LEU A 108 -1.81 -0.14 -16.34
N GLU A 109 -1.39 -0.15 -17.59
CA GLU A 109 -0.08 0.34 -18.05
C GLU A 109 -0.23 1.37 -19.18
N GLY A 110 0.84 2.07 -19.49
CA GLY A 110 0.85 3.08 -20.57
C GLY A 110 -0.04 4.28 -20.30
N LEU A 111 -0.36 4.57 -19.04
CA LEU A 111 -1.35 5.56 -18.68
C LEU A 111 -0.79 6.99 -18.69
N ARG A 112 -1.69 7.94 -18.91
CA ARG A 112 -1.43 9.38 -18.75
C ARG A 112 -2.53 10.01 -17.91
N LEU A 113 -2.17 11.07 -17.20
CA LEU A 113 -3.16 11.89 -16.51
C LEU A 113 -3.89 12.75 -17.54
N GLN A 114 -5.21 12.68 -17.59
CA GLN A 114 -6.07 13.55 -18.36
C GLN A 114 -6.62 14.66 -17.49
N GLY A 115 -6.23 15.90 -17.76
CA GLY A 115 -6.57 17.04 -16.92
C GLY A 115 -5.73 17.11 -15.64
N GLY A 116 -6.31 17.61 -14.57
CA GLY A 116 -5.64 17.84 -13.29
C GLY A 116 -6.12 16.93 -12.16
N LEU A 117 -5.37 16.95 -11.06
CA LEU A 117 -5.77 16.32 -9.81
C LEU A 117 -6.82 17.19 -9.09
N ARG A 118 -7.97 16.62 -8.74
CA ARG A 118 -9.04 17.28 -7.98
C ARG A 118 -9.01 16.79 -6.55
N ARG A 119 -8.69 17.68 -5.63
CA ARG A 119 -8.67 17.36 -4.20
C ARG A 119 -10.08 17.10 -3.66
N MET A 120 -10.19 16.11 -2.78
CA MET A 120 -11.40 15.73 -2.07
C MET A 120 -11.08 15.73 -0.56
N GLY A 121 -11.30 16.86 0.11
CA GLY A 121 -10.80 17.06 1.48
C GLY A 121 -9.26 17.03 1.55
N ASP A 122 -8.72 16.69 2.72
CA ASP A 122 -7.28 16.82 2.98
C ASP A 122 -6.44 15.66 2.44
N ARG A 123 -6.99 14.45 2.39
CA ARG A 123 -6.23 13.23 2.11
C ARG A 123 -6.65 12.46 0.87
N HIS A 124 -7.71 12.90 0.17
CA HIS A 124 -8.26 12.18 -0.97
C HIS A 124 -8.07 12.99 -2.25
N VAL A 125 -7.98 12.30 -3.37
CA VAL A 125 -7.86 12.93 -4.68
C VAL A 125 -8.61 12.13 -5.73
N ARG A 126 -9.23 12.85 -6.67
CA ARG A 126 -9.90 12.30 -7.85
C ARG A 126 -9.22 12.82 -9.10
N PHE A 127 -9.05 11.97 -10.10
CA PHE A 127 -8.38 12.30 -11.35
C PHE A 127 -8.80 11.31 -12.43
N THR A 128 -8.49 11.63 -13.68
CA THR A 128 -8.78 10.76 -14.82
C THR A 128 -7.49 10.20 -15.38
N LEU A 129 -7.43 8.89 -15.55
CA LEU A 129 -6.38 8.17 -16.26
C LEU A 129 -6.86 7.81 -17.67
N THR A 130 -5.98 7.89 -18.66
CA THR A 130 -6.26 7.48 -20.03
C THR A 130 -5.09 6.70 -20.62
N ASP A 131 -5.39 5.70 -21.44
CA ASP A 131 -4.44 4.98 -22.30
C ASP A 131 -4.38 5.58 -23.72
N GLY A 132 -5.07 6.70 -23.94
CA GLY A 132 -5.19 7.37 -25.23
C GLY A 132 -6.43 6.95 -26.04
N SER A 133 -6.99 5.77 -25.77
CA SER A 133 -8.20 5.26 -26.44
C SER A 133 -9.42 5.38 -25.54
N SER A 134 -9.25 5.13 -24.27
CA SER A 134 -10.29 5.14 -23.25
C SER A 134 -9.84 5.92 -22.01
N SER A 135 -10.80 6.31 -21.19
CA SER A 135 -10.53 7.07 -19.95
C SER A 135 -11.29 6.49 -18.76
N LEU A 136 -10.65 6.49 -17.60
CA LEU A 136 -11.22 6.02 -16.35
C LEU A 136 -11.13 7.10 -15.29
N GLU A 137 -12.26 7.51 -14.73
CA GLU A 137 -12.23 8.32 -13.53
C GLU A 137 -11.74 7.47 -12.36
N THR A 138 -10.76 8.00 -11.63
CA THR A 138 -10.06 7.25 -10.58
C THR A 138 -10.09 8.05 -9.29
N VAL A 139 -10.31 7.37 -8.17
CA VAL A 139 -10.29 7.96 -6.84
C VAL A 139 -9.22 7.30 -5.97
N ALA A 140 -8.48 8.12 -5.24
CA ALA A 140 -7.47 7.68 -4.27
C ALA A 140 -7.86 8.18 -2.87
N PHE A 141 -8.11 7.24 -1.97
CA PHE A 141 -8.48 7.54 -0.59
C PHE A 141 -7.27 7.44 0.33
N GLY A 142 -6.98 8.52 1.07
CA GLY A 142 -5.91 8.54 2.07
C GLY A 142 -4.49 8.71 1.53
N THR A 143 -4.29 8.69 0.20
CA THR A 143 -2.98 8.65 -0.47
C THR A 143 -2.73 9.86 -1.39
N ARG A 144 -3.41 10.98 -1.17
CA ARG A 144 -3.28 12.17 -2.01
C ARG A 144 -1.84 12.62 -2.23
N GLU A 145 -1.07 12.75 -1.16
CA GLU A 145 0.32 13.23 -1.23
C GLU A 145 1.23 12.28 -2.02
N GLU A 146 0.98 10.99 -1.94
CA GLU A 146 1.69 9.98 -2.71
C GLU A 146 1.37 10.12 -4.20
N VAL A 147 0.09 10.25 -4.56
CA VAL A 147 -0.35 10.46 -5.95
C VAL A 147 0.25 11.76 -6.51
N GLU A 148 0.17 12.88 -5.78
CA GLU A 148 0.74 14.16 -6.18
C GLU A 148 2.26 14.02 -6.44
N ARG A 149 2.98 13.31 -5.57
CA ARG A 149 4.43 13.06 -5.70
C ARG A 149 4.76 12.21 -6.93
N VAL A 150 4.05 11.10 -7.14
CA VAL A 150 4.28 10.22 -8.30
C VAL A 150 4.02 10.97 -9.60
N VAL A 151 2.88 11.67 -9.70
CA VAL A 151 2.52 12.45 -10.90
C VAL A 151 3.53 13.56 -11.17
N ALA A 152 4.01 14.27 -10.14
CA ALA A 152 5.01 15.33 -10.30
C ALA A 152 6.38 14.81 -10.72
N ALA A 153 6.76 13.61 -10.28
CA ALA A 153 8.03 12.98 -10.61
C ALA A 153 8.05 12.27 -11.96
N ALA A 154 6.89 11.85 -12.47
CA ALA A 154 6.78 11.08 -13.70
C ALA A 154 7.31 11.87 -14.92
N ARG A 155 8.15 11.23 -15.71
CA ARG A 155 8.68 11.75 -16.99
C ARG A 155 8.12 11.00 -18.20
N GLY A 156 7.38 9.93 -17.99
CA GLY A 156 6.79 9.04 -18.97
C GLY A 156 5.40 8.60 -18.58
N PRO A 157 4.94 7.48 -19.13
CA PRO A 157 3.66 6.88 -18.77
C PRO A 157 3.59 6.51 -17.29
N LEU A 158 2.38 6.28 -16.85
CA LEU A 158 2.07 5.79 -15.51
C LEU A 158 1.54 4.36 -15.60
N ARG A 159 1.72 3.60 -14.55
CA ARG A 159 1.02 2.35 -14.29
C ARG A 159 0.23 2.45 -13.00
N ALA A 160 -0.96 1.88 -13.01
CA ALA A 160 -1.84 1.91 -11.86
C ALA A 160 -2.32 0.51 -11.49
N ALA A 161 -2.47 0.26 -10.21
CA ALA A 161 -3.22 -0.86 -9.67
C ALA A 161 -4.55 -0.31 -9.15
N ILE A 162 -5.66 -0.84 -9.63
CA ILE A 162 -7.01 -0.36 -9.28
C ILE A 162 -7.95 -1.52 -8.93
N ARG A 163 -9.00 -1.20 -8.20
CA ARG A 163 -10.24 -2.00 -8.17
C ARG A 163 -11.30 -1.28 -8.97
N LEU A 164 -12.07 -2.02 -9.73
CA LEU A 164 -13.21 -1.48 -10.47
C LEU A 164 -14.42 -1.45 -9.55
N GLU A 165 -14.98 -0.26 -9.36
CA GLU A 165 -16.14 -0.04 -8.49
C GLU A 165 -17.20 0.78 -9.23
N ARG A 166 -18.44 0.76 -8.74
CA ARG A 166 -19.52 1.60 -9.23
C ARG A 166 -19.80 2.71 -8.23
N ASP A 167 -19.62 3.96 -8.65
CA ASP A 167 -19.99 5.14 -7.85
C ASP A 167 -21.50 5.40 -7.98
N THR A 168 -22.23 5.09 -6.92
CA THR A 168 -23.68 5.35 -6.82
C THR A 168 -24.01 6.52 -5.90
N TRP A 169 -23.01 7.26 -5.45
CA TRP A 169 -23.20 8.36 -4.50
C TRP A 169 -23.96 9.52 -5.12
N GLN A 170 -24.97 10.02 -4.40
CA GLN A 170 -25.82 11.14 -4.81
C GLN A 170 -26.53 10.93 -6.19
N GLY A 171 -27.00 9.71 -6.47
CA GLY A 171 -27.70 9.39 -7.71
C GLY A 171 -26.79 9.24 -8.94
N ARG A 172 -25.48 9.21 -8.75
CA ARG A 172 -24.53 8.86 -9.82
C ARG A 172 -24.71 7.38 -10.19
N ASP A 173 -24.36 7.04 -11.40
CA ASP A 173 -24.25 5.66 -11.85
C ASP A 173 -23.14 5.58 -12.88
N ARG A 174 -21.91 5.44 -12.38
CA ARG A 174 -20.72 5.38 -13.24
C ARG A 174 -19.68 4.44 -12.68
N LEU A 175 -18.87 3.89 -13.58
CA LEU A 175 -17.68 3.14 -13.22
C LEU A 175 -16.59 4.09 -12.76
N GLU A 176 -15.87 3.72 -11.72
CA GLU A 176 -14.64 4.39 -11.28
C GLU A 176 -13.57 3.39 -10.86
N GLY A 177 -12.33 3.78 -11.04
CA GLY A 177 -11.18 3.05 -10.50
C GLY A 177 -10.91 3.50 -9.07
N ARG A 178 -10.97 2.57 -8.11
CA ARG A 178 -10.42 2.82 -6.79
C ARG A 178 -8.93 2.51 -6.79
N LEU A 179 -8.10 3.54 -6.66
CA LEU A 179 -6.65 3.39 -6.68
C LEU A 179 -6.15 2.55 -5.50
N VAL A 180 -5.31 1.57 -5.80
CA VAL A 180 -4.56 0.74 -4.83
C VAL A 180 -3.08 1.11 -4.85
N GLY A 181 -2.53 1.42 -6.02
CA GLY A 181 -1.16 1.87 -6.19
C GLY A 181 -0.96 2.63 -7.50
N LEU A 182 -0.01 3.55 -7.52
CA LEU A 182 0.40 4.32 -8.69
C LEU A 182 1.91 4.38 -8.76
N ALA A 183 2.48 4.18 -9.94
CA ALA A 183 3.91 4.32 -10.18
C ALA A 183 4.17 4.93 -11.55
N ALA A 184 5.35 5.54 -11.76
CA ALA A 184 5.88 5.85 -13.07
C ALA A 184 6.43 4.56 -13.71
N GLU A 185 6.34 4.47 -15.04
CA GLU A 185 7.02 3.44 -15.83
C GLU A 185 8.48 3.79 -16.06
#